data_71c63444bd4311723fc267ed08b7561b
#
_entry.id   71c63444bd4311723fc267ed08b7561b
#
_cell.length_a   1.000
_cell.length_b   1.000
_cell.length_c   1.000
_cell.angle_alpha   90.00
_cell.angle_beta   90.00
_cell.angle_gamma   90.00
#
_symmetry.space_group_name_H-M   'P 1'
#
loop_
_entity.id
_entity.type
_entity.pdbx_description
1 polymer ?
#
loop_
_entity_poly.entity_id
_entity_poly.type
_entity_poly.pdbx_seq_one_letter_code
_entity_poly.pdbx_strand_id
1 'polypeptide(L)'
;ALARSGGLSVGERGGICIDNQCRTSDPDVLAIGECALWENKIYGLVAPGYQMARAAAATLAGEAGSFSGADMSTKLKLLGVDVASFGDAQGRTPGCQSYQWTHGPQQIYKKIVVSADGKNLLGGVLVGDAGDYATLLQMMLNGIALPKHPESLILPALEGSAPKALGVAALPDGAQICSCHNVSKDDICQAVSAGAGDMAAIKSCTKAATGCGGCSALVKQVMEYQLAEQ
;
A
#
# COMPACT_ATOMS: atom_id res chain seq x y z
N ALA A 1 19.70 -17.27 -14.52
CA ALA A 1 20.72 -18.31 -14.84
C ALA A 1 21.08 -19.11 -13.59
N LEU A 2 21.60 -18.50 -12.51
CA LEU A 2 22.11 -19.19 -11.30
C LEU A 2 21.08 -20.13 -10.65
N ALA A 3 19.86 -19.70 -10.42
CA ALA A 3 18.83 -20.52 -9.79
C ALA A 3 18.52 -21.80 -10.61
N ARG A 4 18.41 -21.69 -11.94
CA ARG A 4 18.20 -22.85 -12.82
C ARG A 4 19.39 -23.80 -12.84
N SER A 5 20.62 -23.28 -12.86
CA SER A 5 21.81 -24.13 -12.81
C SER A 5 21.98 -24.83 -11.45
N GLY A 6 21.43 -24.26 -10.38
CA GLY A 6 21.34 -24.86 -9.04
C GLY A 6 20.16 -25.82 -8.85
N GLY A 7 19.39 -26.11 -9.92
CA GLY A 7 18.26 -27.08 -9.85
C GLY A 7 16.97 -26.54 -9.23
N LEU A 8 16.88 -25.22 -8.97
CA LEU A 8 15.65 -24.63 -8.41
C LEU A 8 14.57 -24.47 -9.48
N SER A 9 13.32 -24.67 -9.07
CA SER A 9 12.15 -24.38 -9.90
C SER A 9 12.03 -22.87 -10.15
N VAL A 10 11.95 -22.50 -11.44
CA VAL A 10 11.85 -21.10 -11.89
C VAL A 10 10.68 -20.98 -12.84
N GLY A 11 9.83 -19.97 -12.63
CA GLY A 11 8.67 -19.71 -13.47
C GLY A 11 9.04 -19.40 -14.92
N GLU A 12 8.09 -19.53 -15.83
CA GLU A 12 8.29 -19.29 -17.27
C GLU A 12 8.83 -17.88 -17.55
N ARG A 13 8.29 -16.87 -16.86
CA ARG A 13 8.67 -15.46 -17.00
C ARG A 13 9.81 -15.05 -16.04
N GLY A 14 10.43 -16.00 -15.35
CA GLY A 14 11.44 -15.78 -14.31
C GLY A 14 10.85 -15.90 -12.90
N GLY A 15 11.70 -15.63 -11.90
CA GLY A 15 11.38 -15.77 -10.49
C GLY A 15 11.52 -17.20 -9.97
N ILE A 16 12.11 -17.35 -8.80
CA ILE A 16 12.27 -18.63 -8.11
C ILE A 16 10.94 -18.99 -7.45
N CYS A 17 10.33 -20.11 -7.81
CA CYS A 17 9.06 -20.55 -7.24
C CYS A 17 9.21 -20.79 -5.73
N ILE A 18 8.32 -20.19 -4.94
CA ILE A 18 8.28 -20.36 -3.48
C ILE A 18 6.88 -20.72 -2.99
N ASP A 19 6.83 -21.36 -1.82
CA ASP A 19 5.61 -21.56 -1.04
C ASP A 19 5.35 -20.36 -0.10
N ASN A 20 4.31 -20.49 0.74
CA ASN A 20 3.94 -19.46 1.72
C ASN A 20 5.00 -19.24 2.81
N GLN A 21 5.91 -20.18 3.02
CA GLN A 21 7.02 -20.09 3.95
C GLN A 21 8.31 -19.57 3.30
N CYS A 22 8.23 -19.12 2.05
CA CYS A 22 9.36 -18.70 1.23
C CYS A 22 10.35 -19.83 0.90
N ARG A 23 9.96 -21.10 1.05
CA ARG A 23 10.79 -22.24 0.64
C ARG A 23 10.73 -22.43 -0.86
N THR A 24 11.86 -22.78 -1.44
CA THR A 24 11.97 -23.12 -2.87
C THR A 24 11.66 -24.61 -3.10
N SER A 25 11.95 -25.10 -4.30
CA SER A 25 11.92 -26.55 -4.59
C SER A 25 13.01 -27.35 -3.85
N ASP A 26 14.02 -26.68 -3.31
CA ASP A 26 15.03 -27.25 -2.43
C ASP A 26 14.68 -26.84 -0.99
N PRO A 27 14.47 -27.79 -0.06
CA PRO A 27 14.03 -27.50 1.31
C PRO A 27 15.04 -26.68 2.13
N ASP A 28 16.31 -26.70 1.75
CA ASP A 28 17.38 -25.97 2.43
C ASP A 28 17.61 -24.57 1.84
N VAL A 29 16.85 -24.19 0.82
CA VAL A 29 16.97 -22.90 0.14
C VAL A 29 15.67 -22.11 0.22
N LEU A 30 15.74 -20.89 0.74
CA LEU A 30 14.66 -19.92 0.72
C LEU A 30 14.94 -18.81 -0.30
N ALA A 31 13.89 -18.25 -0.89
CA ALA A 31 14.01 -17.08 -1.76
C ALA A 31 13.00 -16.00 -1.34
N ILE A 32 13.46 -14.74 -1.32
CA ILE A 32 12.66 -13.58 -0.90
C ILE A 32 12.89 -12.39 -1.82
N GLY A 33 11.97 -11.45 -1.83
CA GLY A 33 12.07 -10.22 -2.63
C GLY A 33 11.82 -10.45 -4.12
N GLU A 34 12.40 -9.60 -4.95
CA GLU A 34 12.10 -9.55 -6.39
C GLU A 34 12.56 -10.79 -7.17
N CYS A 35 13.48 -11.59 -6.63
CA CYS A 35 13.87 -12.84 -7.26
C CYS A 35 12.87 -13.99 -7.02
N ALA A 36 11.95 -13.85 -6.08
CA ALA A 36 10.96 -14.86 -5.71
C ALA A 36 9.69 -14.75 -6.55
N LEU A 37 9.11 -15.90 -6.90
CA LEU A 37 7.81 -16.03 -7.57
C LEU A 37 6.85 -16.75 -6.63
N TRP A 38 5.87 -16.01 -6.10
CA TRP A 38 4.81 -16.52 -5.26
C TRP A 38 3.46 -16.41 -5.99
N GLU A 39 2.72 -17.50 -6.12
CA GLU A 39 1.43 -17.55 -6.84
C GLU A 39 1.45 -16.82 -8.21
N ASN A 40 2.47 -17.07 -9.02
CA ASN A 40 2.70 -16.44 -10.33
C ASN A 40 2.90 -14.91 -10.29
N LYS A 41 3.22 -14.33 -9.12
CA LYS A 41 3.51 -12.90 -8.94
C LYS A 41 4.94 -12.69 -8.45
N ILE A 42 5.62 -11.72 -9.07
CA ILE A 42 6.91 -11.18 -8.60
C ILE A 42 6.63 -9.84 -7.94
N TYR A 43 7.12 -9.66 -6.73
CA TYR A 43 6.92 -8.43 -5.94
C TYR A 43 8.19 -7.58 -5.99
N GLY A 44 8.23 -6.62 -6.93
CA GLY A 44 9.38 -5.73 -7.16
C GLY A 44 9.44 -4.51 -6.24
N LEU A 45 8.86 -4.58 -5.04
CA LEU A 45 8.88 -3.50 -4.06
C LEU A 45 9.53 -3.93 -2.75
N VAL A 46 10.05 -2.96 -2.00
CA VAL A 46 10.75 -3.22 -0.72
C VAL A 46 9.82 -3.79 0.35
N ALA A 47 8.59 -3.25 0.49
CA ALA A 47 7.67 -3.67 1.54
C ALA A 47 7.27 -5.15 1.46
N PRO A 48 6.89 -5.72 0.28
CA PRO A 48 6.70 -7.15 0.11
C PRO A 48 7.94 -7.98 0.49
N GLY A 49 9.14 -7.50 0.11
CA GLY A 49 10.41 -8.15 0.47
C GLY A 49 10.62 -8.26 1.97
N TYR A 50 10.26 -7.25 2.74
CA TYR A 50 10.28 -7.29 4.22
C TYR A 50 9.25 -8.27 4.79
N GLN A 51 8.07 -8.39 4.18
CA GLN A 51 7.06 -9.36 4.61
C GLN A 51 7.55 -10.80 4.35
N MET A 52 8.12 -11.06 3.17
CA MET A 52 8.75 -12.33 2.86
C MET A 52 9.92 -12.64 3.82
N ALA A 53 10.75 -11.64 4.14
CA ALA A 53 11.87 -11.83 5.08
C ALA A 53 11.39 -12.23 6.47
N ARG A 54 10.28 -11.65 6.95
CA ARG A 54 9.66 -12.07 8.23
C ARG A 54 9.13 -13.50 8.18
N ALA A 55 8.45 -13.88 7.09
CA ALA A 55 7.96 -15.25 6.91
C ALA A 55 9.14 -16.25 6.86
N ALA A 56 10.20 -15.93 6.11
CA ALA A 56 11.40 -16.76 6.01
C ALA A 56 12.13 -16.87 7.35
N ALA A 57 12.27 -15.79 8.12
CA ALA A 57 12.90 -15.80 9.44
C ALA A 57 12.11 -16.67 10.43
N ALA A 58 10.78 -16.56 10.46
CA ALA A 58 9.93 -17.43 11.28
C ALA A 58 10.08 -18.90 10.88
N THR A 59 10.10 -19.19 9.57
CA THR A 59 10.35 -20.55 9.05
C THR A 59 11.68 -21.12 9.55
N LEU A 60 12.76 -20.34 9.52
CA LEU A 60 14.09 -20.74 10.00
C LEU A 60 14.13 -20.94 11.53
N ALA A 61 13.35 -20.15 12.26
CA ALA A 61 13.21 -20.29 13.72
C ALA A 61 12.31 -21.46 14.14
N GLY A 62 11.66 -22.15 13.21
CA GLY A 62 10.69 -23.20 13.52
C GLY A 62 9.34 -22.66 14.01
N GLU A 63 9.08 -21.38 13.77
CA GLU A 63 7.85 -20.68 14.13
C GLU A 63 6.84 -20.67 12.98
N ALA A 64 5.57 -20.42 13.31
CA ALA A 64 4.54 -20.25 12.29
C ALA A 64 4.70 -18.88 11.60
N GLY A 65 5.20 -18.89 10.38
CA GLY A 65 5.30 -17.71 9.51
C GLY A 65 4.73 -18.01 8.14
N SER A 66 4.01 -17.03 7.57
CA SER A 66 3.41 -17.21 6.25
C SER A 66 3.38 -15.87 5.50
N PHE A 67 3.81 -15.90 4.24
CA PHE A 67 3.56 -14.84 3.29
C PHE A 67 2.26 -15.13 2.55
N SER A 68 1.32 -14.20 2.59
CA SER A 68 -0.02 -14.31 1.97
C SER A 68 -0.26 -13.28 0.87
N GLY A 69 0.83 -12.78 0.28
CA GLY A 69 0.79 -11.68 -0.66
C GLY A 69 1.02 -10.33 0.00
N ALA A 70 1.13 -9.30 -0.80
CA ALA A 70 1.35 -7.93 -0.35
C ALA A 70 0.68 -6.92 -1.26
N ASP A 71 0.35 -5.77 -0.72
CA ASP A 71 -0.07 -4.62 -1.50
C ASP A 71 1.10 -4.10 -2.35
N MET A 72 0.82 -3.83 -3.62
CA MET A 72 1.79 -3.33 -4.60
C MET A 72 1.58 -1.84 -4.91
N SER A 73 0.86 -1.14 -4.06
CA SER A 73 0.64 0.29 -4.22
C SER A 73 1.95 1.07 -4.10
N THR A 74 2.12 2.04 -4.98
CA THR A 74 3.35 2.82 -5.07
C THR A 74 3.05 4.27 -5.37
N LYS A 75 3.85 5.16 -4.80
CA LYS A 75 3.91 6.58 -5.15
C LYS A 75 5.36 6.97 -5.32
N LEU A 76 5.67 7.57 -6.43
CA LEU A 76 7.02 8.01 -6.75
C LEU A 76 6.98 9.35 -7.49
N LYS A 77 8.10 10.05 -7.48
CA LYS A 77 8.31 11.24 -8.30
C LYS A 77 9.31 10.88 -9.39
N LEU A 78 8.85 10.81 -10.62
CA LEU A 78 9.65 10.43 -11.77
C LEU A 78 9.88 11.66 -12.66
N LEU A 79 11.13 12.07 -12.83
CA LEU A 79 11.51 13.24 -13.65
C LEU A 79 10.71 14.52 -13.31
N GLY A 80 10.41 14.72 -12.02
CA GLY A 80 9.62 15.87 -11.56
C GLY A 80 8.10 15.69 -11.60
N VAL A 81 7.60 14.58 -12.16
CA VAL A 81 6.17 14.24 -12.21
C VAL A 81 5.80 13.29 -11.09
N ASP A 82 4.76 13.64 -10.34
CA ASP A 82 4.20 12.73 -9.34
C ASP A 82 3.41 11.61 -10.03
N VAL A 83 3.71 10.36 -9.67
CA VAL A 83 3.02 9.17 -10.19
C VAL A 83 2.63 8.28 -9.03
N ALA A 84 1.37 7.85 -9.00
CA ALA A 84 0.90 6.88 -8.02
C ALA A 84 0.01 5.83 -8.68
N SER A 85 0.10 4.59 -8.19
CA SER A 85 -0.72 3.46 -8.63
C SER A 85 -1.04 2.58 -7.43
N PHE A 86 -2.26 2.10 -7.34
CA PHE A 86 -2.71 1.25 -6.23
C PHE A 86 -3.79 0.28 -6.70
N GLY A 87 -3.85 -0.89 -6.06
CA GLY A 87 -4.85 -1.93 -6.30
C GLY A 87 -4.96 -2.36 -7.77
N ASP A 88 -6.18 -2.65 -8.21
CA ASP A 88 -6.49 -2.99 -9.61
C ASP A 88 -6.52 -1.73 -10.49
N ALA A 89 -5.39 -1.09 -10.64
CA ALA A 89 -5.23 0.13 -11.44
C ALA A 89 -5.59 -0.06 -12.92
N GLN A 90 -5.57 -1.30 -13.41
CA GLN A 90 -5.85 -1.62 -14.82
C GLN A 90 -7.32 -1.96 -15.07
N GLY A 91 -8.11 -2.27 -14.01
CA GLY A 91 -9.51 -2.67 -14.16
C GLY A 91 -9.66 -4.07 -14.70
N ARG A 92 -8.91 -5.04 -14.17
CA ARG A 92 -8.98 -6.45 -14.57
C ARG A 92 -10.09 -7.22 -13.85
N THR A 93 -10.60 -6.66 -12.75
CA THR A 93 -11.70 -7.25 -12.00
C THR A 93 -12.96 -7.30 -12.88
N PRO A 94 -13.58 -8.47 -13.09
CA PRO A 94 -14.78 -8.59 -13.90
C PRO A 94 -15.91 -7.68 -13.44
N GLY A 95 -16.51 -6.95 -14.39
CA GLY A 95 -17.63 -6.05 -14.13
C GLY A 95 -17.27 -4.72 -13.46
N CYS A 96 -16.00 -4.46 -13.17
CA CYS A 96 -15.58 -3.18 -12.60
C CYS A 96 -15.91 -2.00 -13.53
N GLN A 97 -16.06 -0.84 -12.94
CA GLN A 97 -16.26 0.43 -13.65
C GLN A 97 -15.05 1.32 -13.44
N SER A 98 -14.76 2.21 -14.38
CA SER A 98 -13.66 3.17 -14.24
C SER A 98 -14.11 4.60 -14.52
N TYR A 99 -13.62 5.52 -13.68
CA TYR A 99 -13.79 6.95 -13.86
C TYR A 99 -12.42 7.55 -14.16
N GLN A 100 -12.38 8.47 -15.12
CA GLN A 100 -11.14 9.11 -15.56
C GLN A 100 -11.33 10.62 -15.64
N TRP A 101 -10.30 11.36 -15.26
CA TRP A 101 -10.24 12.79 -15.42
C TRP A 101 -8.87 13.20 -15.95
N THR A 102 -8.87 14.10 -16.94
CA THR A 102 -7.65 14.59 -17.57
C THR A 102 -7.68 16.12 -17.66
N HIS A 103 -6.57 16.76 -17.29
CA HIS A 103 -6.36 18.17 -17.45
C HIS A 103 -5.08 18.44 -18.27
N GLY A 104 -5.25 18.63 -19.59
CA GLY A 104 -4.14 18.75 -20.54
C GLY A 104 -3.14 19.85 -20.20
N PRO A 105 -3.56 21.12 -19.93
CA PRO A 105 -2.65 22.21 -19.61
C PRO A 105 -1.75 21.96 -18.39
N GLN A 106 -2.24 21.24 -17.36
CA GLN A 106 -1.46 20.91 -16.16
C GLN A 106 -0.83 19.51 -16.24
N GLN A 107 -1.03 18.79 -17.34
CA GLN A 107 -0.53 17.41 -17.52
C GLN A 107 -0.97 16.46 -16.39
N ILE A 108 -2.22 16.58 -15.95
CA ILE A 108 -2.80 15.74 -14.91
C ILE A 108 -3.67 14.65 -15.55
N TYR A 109 -3.48 13.42 -15.08
CA TYR A 109 -4.35 12.28 -15.36
C TYR A 109 -4.68 11.58 -14.04
N LYS A 110 -5.97 11.37 -13.80
CA LYS A 110 -6.46 10.59 -12.65
C LYS A 110 -7.45 9.54 -13.13
N LYS A 111 -7.30 8.32 -12.63
CA LYS A 111 -8.20 7.20 -12.85
C LYS A 111 -8.47 6.48 -11.56
N ILE A 112 -9.74 6.15 -11.30
CA ILE A 112 -10.14 5.20 -10.26
C ILE A 112 -10.93 4.07 -10.88
N VAL A 113 -10.80 2.89 -10.28
CA VAL A 113 -11.53 1.66 -10.63
C VAL A 113 -12.38 1.28 -9.45
N VAL A 114 -13.66 1.07 -9.68
CA VAL A 114 -14.64 0.74 -8.63
C VAL A 114 -15.31 -0.59 -8.92
N SER A 115 -15.86 -1.23 -7.90
CA SER A 115 -16.62 -2.48 -8.02
C SER A 115 -17.85 -2.32 -8.92
N ALA A 116 -18.38 -3.43 -9.43
CA ALA A 116 -19.56 -3.45 -10.30
C ALA A 116 -20.78 -2.76 -9.70
N ASP A 117 -20.94 -2.82 -8.39
CA ASP A 117 -22.01 -2.15 -7.63
C ASP A 117 -21.69 -0.70 -7.25
N GLY A 118 -20.52 -0.19 -7.62
CA GLY A 118 -20.06 1.17 -7.36
C GLY A 118 -19.73 1.48 -5.91
N LYS A 119 -19.68 0.48 -5.01
CA LYS A 119 -19.55 0.73 -3.55
C LYS A 119 -18.11 0.72 -3.05
N ASN A 120 -17.21 -0.01 -3.72
CA ASN A 120 -15.85 -0.22 -3.26
C ASN A 120 -14.84 0.30 -4.26
N LEU A 121 -13.79 0.94 -3.77
CA LEU A 121 -12.63 1.32 -4.56
C LEU A 121 -11.74 0.08 -4.75
N LEU A 122 -11.44 -0.26 -5.99
CA LEU A 122 -10.61 -1.42 -6.33
C LEU A 122 -9.18 -1.01 -6.68
N GLY A 123 -8.98 0.21 -7.14
CA GLY A 123 -7.66 0.69 -7.50
C GLY A 123 -7.67 2.03 -8.23
N GLY A 124 -6.50 2.47 -8.66
CA GLY A 124 -6.39 3.72 -9.42
C GLY A 124 -4.97 4.08 -9.85
N VAL A 125 -4.89 5.10 -10.69
CA VAL A 125 -3.65 5.72 -11.17
C VAL A 125 -3.79 7.24 -11.08
N LEU A 126 -2.78 7.91 -10.56
CA LEU A 126 -2.67 9.35 -10.49
C LEU A 126 -1.34 9.77 -11.12
N VAL A 127 -1.37 10.72 -12.04
CA VAL A 127 -0.20 11.28 -12.71
C VAL A 127 -0.29 12.80 -12.70
N GLY A 128 0.81 13.48 -12.42
CA GLY A 128 0.91 14.94 -12.34
C GLY A 128 0.46 15.49 -10.99
N ASP A 129 -0.68 15.06 -10.49
CA ASP A 129 -1.19 15.36 -9.15
C ASP A 129 -1.58 14.05 -8.43
N ALA A 130 -0.75 13.65 -7.48
CA ALA A 130 -0.97 12.49 -6.63
C ALA A 130 -1.29 12.88 -5.17
N GLY A 131 -1.88 14.05 -4.94
CA GLY A 131 -2.25 14.53 -3.60
C GLY A 131 -3.26 13.62 -2.92
N ASP A 132 -4.22 13.11 -3.65
CA ASP A 132 -5.30 12.25 -3.13
C ASP A 132 -4.87 10.80 -2.87
N TYR A 133 -3.63 10.39 -3.24
CA TYR A 133 -3.18 9.00 -3.18
C TYR A 133 -3.36 8.35 -1.81
N ALA A 134 -2.94 9.01 -0.73
CA ALA A 134 -2.99 8.43 0.61
C ALA A 134 -4.44 8.13 1.03
N THR A 135 -5.36 9.05 0.75
CA THR A 135 -6.79 8.90 1.04
C THR A 135 -7.40 7.75 0.23
N LEU A 136 -7.17 7.75 -1.08
CA LEU A 136 -7.69 6.71 -1.97
C LEU A 136 -7.15 5.33 -1.61
N LEU A 137 -5.87 5.23 -1.29
CA LEU A 137 -5.25 3.97 -0.83
C LEU A 137 -5.92 3.47 0.44
N GLN A 138 -6.13 4.35 1.43
CA GLN A 138 -6.80 3.96 2.68
C GLN A 138 -8.25 3.55 2.46
N MET A 139 -8.96 4.23 1.57
CA MET A 139 -10.33 3.82 1.20
C MET A 139 -10.35 2.41 0.62
N MET A 140 -9.41 2.09 -0.27
CA MET A 140 -9.30 0.77 -0.89
C MET A 140 -8.92 -0.30 0.15
N LEU A 141 -7.85 -0.08 0.91
CA LEU A 141 -7.32 -1.08 1.85
C LEU A 141 -8.30 -1.42 2.98
N ASN A 142 -9.11 -0.44 3.40
CA ASN A 142 -10.04 -0.61 4.52
C ASN A 142 -11.50 -0.82 4.07
N GLY A 143 -11.75 -0.99 2.77
CA GLY A 143 -13.10 -1.21 2.26
C GLY A 143 -14.09 -0.08 2.59
N ILE A 144 -13.60 1.18 2.65
CA ILE A 144 -14.44 2.33 2.97
C ILE A 144 -15.40 2.57 1.82
N ALA A 145 -16.71 2.64 2.15
CA ALA A 145 -17.75 2.83 1.16
C ALA A 145 -17.57 4.14 0.38
N LEU A 146 -17.71 4.04 -0.93
CA LEU A 146 -17.59 5.18 -1.83
C LEU A 146 -18.79 6.14 -1.70
N PRO A 147 -18.58 7.44 -1.98
CA PRO A 147 -19.69 8.38 -2.10
C PRO A 147 -20.60 8.00 -3.29
N LYS A 148 -21.81 8.52 -3.31
CA LYS A 148 -22.79 8.31 -4.39
C LYS A 148 -22.25 8.66 -5.78
N HIS A 149 -21.30 9.58 -5.84
CA HIS A 149 -20.61 10.04 -7.04
C HIS A 149 -19.10 9.78 -6.88
N PRO A 150 -18.60 8.57 -7.18
CA PRO A 150 -17.20 8.20 -6.97
C PRO A 150 -16.21 9.08 -7.75
N GLU A 151 -16.63 9.60 -8.91
CA GLU A 151 -15.85 10.52 -9.73
C GLU A 151 -15.44 11.80 -8.97
N SER A 152 -16.22 12.21 -7.97
CA SER A 152 -15.88 13.37 -7.13
C SER A 152 -14.55 13.22 -6.40
N LEU A 153 -14.07 12.00 -6.19
CA LEU A 153 -12.80 11.73 -5.53
C LEU A 153 -11.58 12.16 -6.37
N ILE A 154 -11.73 12.24 -7.69
CA ILE A 154 -10.63 12.59 -8.60
C ILE A 154 -10.84 13.93 -9.31
N LEU A 155 -12.02 14.52 -9.24
CA LEU A 155 -12.29 15.84 -9.82
C LEU A 155 -11.62 16.95 -8.99
N PRO A 156 -11.28 18.11 -9.58
CA PRO A 156 -10.80 19.26 -8.82
C PRO A 156 -11.82 19.68 -7.73
N ALA A 157 -11.35 20.17 -6.60
CA ALA A 157 -12.22 20.79 -5.62
C ALA A 157 -12.81 22.08 -6.24
N LEU A 158 -14.13 22.20 -6.25
CA LEU A 158 -14.80 23.44 -6.59
C LEU A 158 -14.65 24.44 -5.43
N GLU A 159 -14.52 25.71 -5.71
CA GLU A 159 -14.51 26.75 -4.69
C GLU A 159 -15.77 26.63 -3.81
N GLY A 160 -15.57 26.54 -2.48
CA GLY A 160 -16.66 26.36 -1.50
C GLY A 160 -17.12 24.90 -1.30
N SER A 161 -16.55 23.92 -1.97
CA SER A 161 -16.84 22.51 -1.67
C SER A 161 -16.14 22.04 -0.39
N ALA A 162 -16.80 21.14 0.35
CA ALA A 162 -16.18 20.48 1.50
C ALA A 162 -14.88 19.74 1.09
N PRO A 163 -13.90 19.62 2.00
CA PRO A 163 -12.68 18.89 1.73
C PRO A 163 -12.99 17.48 1.26
N LYS A 164 -12.37 17.03 0.16
CA LYS A 164 -12.52 15.67 -0.39
C LYS A 164 -11.96 14.58 0.51
N ALA A 165 -11.09 14.95 1.45
CA ALA A 165 -10.43 14.00 2.31
C ALA A 165 -11.42 13.44 3.34
N LEU A 166 -11.60 12.12 3.31
CA LEU A 166 -11.97 11.40 4.52
C LEU A 166 -10.89 11.72 5.55
N GLY A 167 -11.25 12.55 6.55
CA GLY A 167 -10.31 12.88 7.62
C GLY A 167 -9.83 11.59 8.29
N VAL A 168 -8.69 11.66 8.95
CA VAL A 168 -8.12 10.56 9.74
C VAL A 168 -9.15 9.96 10.72
N ALA A 169 -10.10 10.77 11.18
CA ALA A 169 -11.24 10.33 12.01
C ALA A 169 -12.08 9.22 11.39
N ALA A 170 -12.23 9.22 10.05
CA ALA A 170 -13.03 8.22 9.35
C ALA A 170 -12.28 6.89 9.13
N LEU A 171 -10.98 6.83 9.38
CA LEU A 171 -10.23 5.58 9.29
C LEU A 171 -10.52 4.70 10.51
N PRO A 172 -10.83 3.40 10.32
CA PRO A 172 -10.96 2.48 11.44
C PRO A 172 -9.63 2.37 12.21
N ASP A 173 -9.70 2.06 13.50
CA ASP A 173 -8.51 1.99 14.36
C ASP A 173 -7.50 0.95 13.88
N GLY A 174 -7.96 -0.19 13.36
CA GLY A 174 -7.13 -1.21 12.72
C GLY A 174 -6.60 -0.84 11.34
N ALA A 175 -6.89 0.36 10.80
CA ALA A 175 -6.41 0.76 9.48
C ALA A 175 -4.88 0.71 9.41
N GLN A 176 -4.34 -0.03 8.45
CA GLN A 176 -2.89 -0.12 8.25
C GLN A 176 -2.34 1.19 7.66
N ILE A 177 -1.61 1.93 8.47
CA ILE A 177 -0.99 3.21 8.07
C ILE A 177 0.40 2.99 7.47
N CYS A 178 1.19 2.09 8.03
CA CYS A 178 2.53 1.77 7.53
C CYS A 178 2.66 0.31 7.15
N SER A 179 2.66 0.00 5.85
CA SER A 179 2.77 -1.38 5.36
C SER A 179 4.16 -1.99 5.58
N CYS A 180 5.25 -1.18 5.55
CA CYS A 180 6.61 -1.68 5.77
C CYS A 180 6.81 -2.29 7.16
N HIS A 181 6.19 -1.70 8.18
CA HIS A 181 6.33 -2.09 9.58
C HIS A 181 5.03 -2.60 10.20
N ASN A 182 3.97 -2.76 9.37
CA ASN A 182 2.66 -3.24 9.81
C ASN A 182 2.10 -2.43 10.99
N VAL A 183 2.15 -1.09 10.90
CA VAL A 183 1.67 -0.18 11.94
C VAL A 183 0.27 0.30 11.59
N SER A 184 -0.65 0.13 12.51
CA SER A 184 -2.04 0.57 12.41
C SER A 184 -2.22 2.03 12.86
N LYS A 185 -3.42 2.58 12.66
CA LYS A 185 -3.84 3.86 13.24
C LYS A 185 -3.79 3.78 14.77
N ASP A 186 -4.31 2.68 15.34
CA ASP A 186 -4.36 2.47 16.78
C ASP A 186 -2.95 2.44 17.42
N ASP A 187 -1.98 1.79 16.78
CA ASP A 187 -0.59 1.78 17.28
C ASP A 187 -0.01 3.21 17.37
N ILE A 188 -0.34 4.08 16.42
CA ILE A 188 0.10 5.48 16.45
C ILE A 188 -0.65 6.25 17.54
N CYS A 189 -1.97 6.06 17.66
CA CYS A 189 -2.78 6.70 18.70
C CYS A 189 -2.33 6.29 20.10
N GLN A 190 -2.03 5.02 20.33
CA GLN A 190 -1.47 4.51 21.58
C GLN A 190 -0.10 5.13 21.89
N ALA A 191 0.79 5.23 20.89
CA ALA A 191 2.09 5.88 21.07
C ALA A 191 1.94 7.35 21.48
N VAL A 192 1.01 8.10 20.85
CA VAL A 192 0.70 9.48 21.23
C VAL A 192 0.18 9.54 22.66
N SER A 193 -0.77 8.68 23.04
CA SER A 193 -1.33 8.61 24.40
C SER A 193 -0.27 8.24 25.45
N ALA A 194 0.78 7.52 25.05
CA ALA A 194 1.94 7.21 25.88
C ALA A 194 2.99 8.34 25.93
N GLY A 195 2.73 9.49 25.28
CA GLY A 195 3.57 10.69 25.32
C GLY A 195 4.43 10.96 24.10
N ALA A 196 4.25 10.24 22.99
CA ALA A 196 4.94 10.52 21.73
C ALA A 196 4.34 11.78 21.04
N GLY A 197 4.86 12.97 21.38
CA GLY A 197 4.32 14.25 20.94
C GLY A 197 4.87 14.75 19.59
N ASP A 198 5.79 14.03 18.96
CA ASP A 198 6.38 14.42 17.67
C ASP A 198 6.69 13.21 16.78
N MET A 199 7.01 13.50 15.51
CA MET A 199 7.32 12.47 14.51
C MET A 199 8.56 11.64 14.84
N ALA A 200 9.52 12.17 15.60
CA ALA A 200 10.72 11.43 15.98
C ALA A 200 10.37 10.37 17.04
N ALA A 201 9.56 10.74 18.03
CA ALA A 201 9.05 9.83 19.03
C ALA A 201 8.17 8.73 18.42
N ILE A 202 7.23 9.08 17.50
CA ILE A 202 6.41 8.09 16.79
C ILE A 202 7.27 7.09 16.01
N LYS A 203 8.27 7.58 15.26
CA LYS A 203 9.22 6.71 14.54
C LYS A 203 10.01 5.78 15.47
N SER A 204 10.41 6.29 16.64
CA SER A 204 11.13 5.50 17.64
C SER A 204 10.28 4.37 18.21
N CYS A 205 9.04 4.68 18.61
CA CYS A 205 8.13 3.73 19.26
C CYS A 205 7.56 2.70 18.26
N THR A 206 7.08 3.16 17.11
CA THR A 206 6.28 2.33 16.18
C THR A 206 7.06 1.84 14.97
N LYS A 207 8.20 2.43 14.66
CA LYS A 207 8.93 2.28 13.39
C LYS A 207 8.17 2.80 12.16
N ALA A 208 6.97 3.37 12.29
CA ALA A 208 6.25 3.98 11.19
C ALA A 208 7.12 5.03 10.48
N ALA A 209 7.02 5.11 9.14
CA ALA A 209 7.76 6.04 8.29
C ALA A 209 9.31 5.92 8.35
N THR A 210 9.87 4.82 8.86
CA THR A 210 11.33 4.58 8.87
C THR A 210 11.81 3.71 7.71
N GLY A 211 10.91 3.02 7.00
CA GLY A 211 11.22 2.22 5.81
C GLY A 211 11.19 3.06 4.54
N CYS A 212 10.18 2.84 3.67
CA CYS A 212 10.05 3.55 2.40
C CYS A 212 9.65 5.03 2.53
N GLY A 213 9.18 5.47 3.71
CA GLY A 213 8.76 6.85 3.98
C GLY A 213 7.41 7.26 3.39
N GLY A 214 6.77 6.43 2.58
CA GLY A 214 5.52 6.76 1.86
C GLY A 214 4.35 7.12 2.76
N CYS A 215 4.31 6.59 3.97
CA CYS A 215 3.26 6.86 4.96
C CYS A 215 3.50 8.12 5.83
N SER A 216 4.64 8.82 5.67
CA SER A 216 5.04 9.92 6.58
C SER A 216 3.96 11.00 6.74
N ALA A 217 3.31 11.42 5.66
CA ALA A 217 2.27 12.44 5.70
C ALA A 217 1.03 11.95 6.48
N LEU A 218 0.63 10.70 6.26
CA LEU A 218 -0.53 10.13 6.93
C LEU A 218 -0.25 9.86 8.43
N VAL A 219 0.95 9.35 8.75
CA VAL A 219 1.40 9.19 10.15
C VAL A 219 1.32 10.52 10.90
N LYS A 220 1.80 11.62 10.27
CA LYS A 220 1.72 12.96 10.85
C LYS A 220 0.26 13.40 11.09
N GLN A 221 -0.62 13.16 10.13
CA GLN A 221 -2.03 13.49 10.27
C GLN A 221 -2.71 12.71 11.41
N VAL A 222 -2.40 11.41 11.56
CA VAL A 222 -2.92 10.59 12.69
C VAL A 222 -2.42 11.12 14.02
N MET A 223 -1.13 11.44 14.10
CA MET A 223 -0.52 12.02 15.30
C MET A 223 -1.18 13.35 15.69
N GLU A 224 -1.30 14.28 14.72
CA GLU A 224 -1.91 15.60 14.94
C GLU A 224 -3.41 15.48 15.34
N TYR A 225 -4.13 14.55 14.74
CA TYR A 225 -5.51 14.25 15.11
C TYR A 225 -5.60 13.77 16.56
N GLN A 226 -4.79 12.79 16.96
CA GLN A 226 -4.83 12.26 18.33
C GLN A 226 -4.37 13.27 19.39
N LEU A 227 -3.42 14.16 19.06
CA LEU A 227 -3.01 15.24 19.94
C LEU A 227 -4.11 16.30 20.15
N ALA A 228 -4.97 16.49 19.15
CA ALA A 228 -6.10 17.43 19.25
C ALA A 228 -7.29 16.88 20.07
N GLU A 229 -7.36 15.56 20.26
CA GLU A 229 -8.40 14.86 21.02
C GLU A 229 -8.05 14.74 22.53
N GLN A 230 -6.82 15.09 22.93
CA GLN A 230 -6.35 15.08 24.32
C GLN A 230 -6.57 16.42 25.01
#